data_31fbee0319a6ad0e92e3f908dba03427
#
_entry.id   31fbee0319a6ad0e92e3f908dba03427
#
_cell.length_a   1.000
_cell.length_b   1.000
_cell.length_c   1.000
_cell.angle_alpha   90.00
_cell.angle_beta   90.00
_cell.angle_gamma   90.00
#
_symmetry.space_group_name_H-M   'P 1'
#
loop_
_entity.id
_entity.type
_entity.pdbx_description
1 polymer ?
#
loop_
_entity_poly.entity_id
_entity_poly.type
_entity_poly.pdbx_seq_one_letter_code
_entity_poly.pdbx_strand_id
1 'polypeptide(L)'
;TLGGFAARVLGGAVDIAVSGADPSPAVDGIPFGINSIQHIGEGQVLTFGTPATGLRSYLGVRGGIDVAPVLGSRSYDTLSGIGPAPLQPGDRIPVGRPAAAFPGVAQAPVGPIAAGRVDLTVAPGPREDWFTDPEALIRSAWVISERSDRVGVRLVGPALQHRWPDRQLASEGVTRGAVQVPPNGQPVILGPDHPTTGGYPVIGVVIDADTDKVGQLRPGQPVRLHWNRSGNATATAPGW
;
A
#
# COMPACT_ATOMS: atom_id res chain seq x y z
N THR A 1 -7.32 -2.82 -6.86
CA THR A 1 -7.60 -3.55 -5.60
C THR A 1 -8.55 -4.69 -5.88
N LEU A 2 -8.20 -5.92 -5.50
CA LEU A 2 -9.00 -7.15 -5.63
C LEU A 2 -9.42 -7.53 -7.09
N GLY A 3 -8.73 -7.04 -8.11
CA GLY A 3 -8.98 -7.42 -9.50
C GLY A 3 -10.21 -6.77 -10.15
N GLY A 4 -10.79 -7.46 -11.13
CA GLY A 4 -11.97 -6.97 -11.85
C GLY A 4 -11.70 -5.89 -12.91
N PHE A 5 -10.42 -5.62 -13.22
CA PHE A 5 -10.02 -4.65 -14.23
C PHE A 5 -10.05 -5.27 -15.63
N ALA A 6 -10.55 -4.51 -16.61
CA ALA A 6 -10.42 -4.85 -18.03
C ALA A 6 -10.14 -3.59 -18.85
N ALA A 7 -9.25 -3.68 -19.82
CA ALA A 7 -8.92 -2.58 -20.70
C ALA A 7 -8.62 -3.09 -22.13
N ARG A 8 -9.12 -2.36 -23.15
CA ARG A 8 -8.81 -2.61 -24.55
C ARG A 8 -7.74 -1.65 -25.03
N VAL A 9 -6.74 -2.14 -25.73
CA VAL A 9 -5.72 -1.31 -26.37
C VAL A 9 -6.28 -0.68 -27.63
N LEU A 10 -6.12 0.61 -27.81
CA LEU A 10 -6.61 1.40 -28.95
C LEU A 10 -5.50 2.30 -29.48
N GLY A 11 -5.41 2.42 -30.82
CA GLY A 11 -4.51 3.37 -31.48
C GLY A 11 -3.05 2.93 -31.52
N GLY A 12 -2.78 1.62 -31.48
CA GLY A 12 -1.44 1.06 -31.56
C GLY A 12 -1.23 -0.11 -30.62
N ALA A 13 0.03 -0.41 -30.27
CA ALA A 13 0.39 -1.46 -29.33
C ALA A 13 1.03 -0.85 -28.07
N VAL A 14 0.98 -1.56 -26.94
CA VAL A 14 1.59 -1.15 -25.68
C VAL A 14 2.38 -2.30 -25.04
N ASP A 15 3.45 -1.95 -24.35
CA ASP A 15 4.15 -2.88 -23.47
C ASP A 15 3.77 -2.58 -22.02
N ILE A 16 3.44 -3.61 -21.28
CA ILE A 16 3.02 -3.50 -19.89
C ILE A 16 3.82 -4.43 -18.98
N ALA A 17 3.72 -4.18 -17.70
CA ALA A 17 4.09 -5.14 -16.65
C ALA A 17 3.03 -5.10 -15.54
N VAL A 18 2.71 -6.24 -14.96
CA VAL A 18 1.83 -6.36 -13.80
C VAL A 18 2.66 -6.78 -12.60
N SER A 19 2.47 -6.13 -11.46
CA SER A 19 3.18 -6.45 -10.21
C SER A 19 2.26 -6.38 -8.99
N GLY A 20 2.79 -6.71 -7.81
CA GLY A 20 2.01 -6.76 -6.57
C GLY A 20 1.23 -8.06 -6.41
N ALA A 21 -0.04 -7.99 -5.99
CA ALA A 21 -0.91 -9.16 -5.90
C ALA A 21 -1.15 -9.74 -7.31
N ASP A 22 -1.00 -11.06 -7.47
CA ASP A 22 -1.18 -11.73 -8.77
C ASP A 22 -2.67 -11.83 -9.13
N PRO A 23 -3.16 -11.01 -10.08
CA PRO A 23 -4.55 -11.06 -10.51
C PRO A 23 -4.81 -12.11 -11.60
N SER A 24 -3.89 -13.05 -11.82
CA SER A 24 -3.94 -13.98 -12.96
C SER A 24 -4.24 -13.24 -14.29
N PRO A 25 -3.35 -12.32 -14.71
CA PRO A 25 -3.62 -11.45 -15.85
C PRO A 25 -3.66 -12.23 -17.13
N ALA A 26 -4.55 -11.83 -18.06
CA ALA A 26 -4.68 -12.46 -19.37
C ALA A 26 -4.88 -11.40 -20.47
N VAL A 27 -4.40 -11.72 -21.70
CA VAL A 27 -4.67 -10.97 -22.91
C VAL A 27 -5.51 -11.84 -23.84
N ASP A 28 -6.72 -11.39 -24.19
CA ASP A 28 -7.72 -12.15 -24.97
C ASP A 28 -7.95 -13.56 -24.41
N GLY A 29 -7.94 -13.69 -23.07
CA GLY A 29 -8.10 -14.95 -22.37
C GLY A 29 -6.83 -15.81 -22.25
N ILE A 30 -5.71 -15.41 -22.86
CA ILE A 30 -4.42 -16.12 -22.74
C ILE A 30 -3.68 -15.57 -21.50
N PRO A 31 -3.45 -16.41 -20.45
CA PRO A 31 -2.79 -15.97 -19.25
C PRO A 31 -1.30 -15.69 -19.46
N PHE A 32 -0.75 -14.75 -18.67
CA PHE A 32 0.68 -14.49 -18.61
C PHE A 32 1.14 -14.24 -17.15
N GLY A 33 2.45 -14.37 -16.91
CA GLY A 33 3.02 -14.19 -15.57
C GLY A 33 3.15 -12.73 -15.17
N ILE A 34 3.00 -12.43 -13.87
CA ILE A 34 3.32 -11.12 -13.30
C ILE A 34 4.84 -10.90 -13.24
N ASN A 35 5.26 -9.65 -13.01
CA ASN A 35 6.67 -9.21 -12.93
C ASN A 35 7.46 -9.47 -14.22
N SER A 36 6.77 -9.57 -15.35
CA SER A 36 7.35 -9.73 -16.68
C SER A 36 6.79 -8.69 -17.66
N ILE A 37 7.54 -8.42 -18.72
CA ILE A 37 7.08 -7.55 -19.81
C ILE A 37 6.13 -8.34 -20.69
N GLN A 38 4.94 -7.78 -20.95
CA GLN A 38 3.94 -8.30 -21.85
C GLN A 38 3.62 -7.29 -22.93
N HIS A 39 3.73 -7.70 -24.19
CA HIS A 39 3.27 -6.91 -25.34
C HIS A 39 1.79 -7.14 -25.61
N ILE A 40 1.04 -6.07 -25.85
CA ILE A 40 -0.39 -6.11 -26.17
C ILE A 40 -0.63 -5.31 -27.45
N GLY A 41 -1.15 -5.96 -28.46
CA GLY A 41 -1.46 -5.36 -29.76
C GLY A 41 -2.76 -4.54 -29.73
N GLU A 42 -2.95 -3.76 -30.80
CA GLU A 42 -4.19 -3.01 -30.99
C GLU A 42 -5.43 -3.92 -31.02
N GLY A 43 -6.49 -3.50 -30.35
CA GLY A 43 -7.75 -4.22 -30.24
C GLY A 43 -7.78 -5.29 -29.16
N GLN A 44 -6.63 -5.79 -28.70
CA GLN A 44 -6.57 -6.82 -27.67
C GLN A 44 -7.06 -6.32 -26.32
N VAL A 45 -7.56 -7.24 -25.49
CA VAL A 45 -8.17 -6.95 -24.18
C VAL A 45 -7.33 -7.56 -23.07
N LEU A 46 -6.79 -6.71 -22.20
CA LEU A 46 -6.19 -7.09 -20.93
C LEU A 46 -7.28 -7.28 -19.89
N THR A 47 -7.22 -8.39 -19.13
CA THR A 47 -8.14 -8.66 -18.02
C THR A 47 -7.38 -9.06 -16.76
N PHE A 48 -7.92 -8.68 -15.61
CA PHE A 48 -7.44 -9.08 -14.28
C PHE A 48 -8.54 -9.82 -13.52
N GLY A 49 -8.22 -11.02 -13.08
CA GLY A 49 -9.04 -11.76 -12.12
C GLY A 49 -8.82 -11.30 -10.67
N THR A 50 -9.41 -12.00 -9.72
CA THR A 50 -9.22 -11.72 -8.29
C THR A 50 -7.97 -12.41 -7.78
N PRO A 51 -6.99 -11.68 -7.20
CA PRO A 51 -5.78 -12.29 -6.64
C PRO A 51 -6.11 -13.30 -5.54
N ALA A 52 -5.40 -14.41 -5.48
CA ALA A 52 -5.54 -15.37 -4.37
C ALA A 52 -4.94 -14.82 -3.07
N THR A 53 -3.82 -14.10 -3.15
CA THR A 53 -3.10 -13.47 -2.03
C THR A 53 -2.76 -12.02 -2.35
N GLY A 54 -2.55 -11.21 -1.31
CA GLY A 54 -2.32 -9.77 -1.46
C GLY A 54 -3.59 -9.01 -1.82
N LEU A 55 -3.52 -7.71 -1.85
CA LEU A 55 -4.66 -6.81 -2.02
C LEU A 55 -4.61 -6.00 -3.30
N ARG A 56 -3.43 -5.49 -3.66
CA ARG A 56 -3.24 -4.50 -4.71
C ARG A 56 -2.35 -5.04 -5.83
N SER A 57 -2.87 -5.03 -7.05
CA SER A 57 -2.12 -5.24 -8.28
C SER A 57 -1.79 -3.89 -8.91
N TYR A 58 -0.62 -3.78 -9.49
CA TYR A 58 -0.15 -2.56 -10.14
C TYR A 58 0.09 -2.85 -11.64
N LEU A 59 -0.49 -2.02 -12.50
CA LEU A 59 -0.27 -2.05 -13.94
C LEU A 59 0.71 -0.95 -14.31
N GLY A 60 1.92 -1.33 -14.68
CA GLY A 60 2.88 -0.45 -15.34
C GLY A 60 2.65 -0.45 -16.84
N VAL A 61 2.60 0.72 -17.47
CA VAL A 61 2.50 0.88 -18.92
C VAL A 61 3.73 1.61 -19.42
N ARG A 62 4.40 1.09 -20.42
CA ARG A 62 5.59 1.71 -21.01
C ARG A 62 5.21 3.03 -21.66
N GLY A 63 5.93 4.10 -21.31
CA GLY A 63 5.59 5.47 -21.65
C GLY A 63 4.78 6.20 -20.56
N GLY A 64 4.24 5.46 -19.57
CA GLY A 64 3.45 6.00 -18.47
C GLY A 64 2.03 6.39 -18.87
N ILE A 65 1.23 6.70 -17.89
CA ILE A 65 -0.13 7.24 -18.07
C ILE A 65 -0.01 8.75 -18.30
N ASP A 66 -0.48 9.23 -19.45
CA ASP A 66 -0.34 10.63 -19.87
C ASP A 66 -1.60 11.45 -19.53
N VAL A 67 -1.90 11.54 -18.26
CA VAL A 67 -2.91 12.44 -17.71
C VAL A 67 -2.24 13.69 -17.12
N ALA A 68 -2.92 14.82 -17.14
CA ALA A 68 -2.39 16.07 -16.59
C ALA A 68 -2.09 15.91 -15.08
N PRO A 69 -0.88 16.22 -14.62
CA PRO A 69 -0.56 16.19 -13.21
C PRO A 69 -1.26 17.33 -12.47
N VAL A 70 -1.70 17.06 -11.24
CA VAL A 70 -2.19 18.08 -10.31
C VAL A 70 -1.20 18.18 -9.16
N LEU A 71 -0.68 19.37 -8.89
CA LEU A 71 0.40 19.60 -7.93
C LEU A 71 1.62 18.67 -8.13
N GLY A 72 1.95 18.34 -9.39
CA GLY A 72 3.05 17.45 -9.75
C GLY A 72 2.73 15.94 -9.64
N SER A 73 1.55 15.54 -9.20
CA SER A 73 1.12 14.14 -9.05
C SER A 73 0.04 13.75 -10.07
N ARG A 74 0.11 12.52 -10.56
CA ARG A 74 -0.96 11.88 -11.36
C ARG A 74 -1.83 10.94 -10.52
N SER A 75 -1.66 10.92 -9.20
CA SER A 75 -2.50 10.16 -8.27
C SER A 75 -3.72 10.97 -7.86
N TYR A 76 -4.80 10.25 -7.54
CA TYR A 76 -5.97 10.83 -6.87
C TYR A 76 -5.80 10.71 -5.37
N ASP A 77 -5.88 11.82 -4.64
CA ASP A 77 -5.93 11.84 -3.19
C ASP A 77 -7.38 11.75 -2.70
N THR A 78 -7.71 10.67 -2.03
CA THR A 78 -9.08 10.42 -1.53
C THR A 78 -9.48 11.31 -0.37
N LEU A 79 -8.51 11.88 0.36
CA LEU A 79 -8.78 12.74 1.51
C LEU A 79 -9.18 14.17 1.07
N SER A 80 -8.41 14.73 0.13
CA SER A 80 -8.65 16.10 -0.38
C SER A 80 -9.53 16.14 -1.63
N GLY A 81 -9.75 15.02 -2.32
CA GLY A 81 -10.45 14.96 -3.60
C GLY A 81 -9.65 15.55 -4.77
N ILE A 82 -8.33 15.74 -4.60
CA ILE A 82 -7.44 16.35 -5.58
C ILE A 82 -6.79 15.29 -6.46
N GLY A 83 -6.64 15.58 -7.76
CA GLY A 83 -5.99 14.70 -8.74
C GLY A 83 -6.95 14.15 -9.79
N PRO A 84 -6.43 13.37 -10.76
CA PRO A 84 -7.26 12.70 -11.76
C PRO A 84 -8.24 11.74 -11.10
N ALA A 85 -9.52 11.82 -11.47
CA ALA A 85 -10.56 10.96 -10.88
C ALA A 85 -10.24 9.46 -11.05
N PRO A 86 -10.69 8.61 -10.10
CA PRO A 86 -10.61 7.16 -10.27
C PRO A 86 -11.33 6.71 -11.55
N LEU A 87 -10.71 5.73 -12.24
CA LEU A 87 -11.20 5.24 -13.51
C LEU A 87 -12.61 4.64 -13.41
N GLN A 88 -13.42 4.93 -14.43
CA GLN A 88 -14.74 4.39 -14.60
C GLN A 88 -14.82 3.55 -15.88
N PRO A 89 -15.76 2.58 -15.99
CA PRO A 89 -16.00 1.88 -17.22
C PRO A 89 -16.26 2.84 -18.39
N GLY A 90 -15.54 2.66 -19.50
CA GLY A 90 -15.63 3.51 -20.68
C GLY A 90 -14.59 4.64 -20.74
N ASP A 91 -13.83 4.87 -19.67
CA ASP A 91 -12.76 5.87 -19.69
C ASP A 91 -11.65 5.48 -20.68
N ARG A 92 -11.03 6.51 -21.27
CA ARG A 92 -9.86 6.37 -22.12
C ARG A 92 -8.65 6.93 -21.40
N ILE A 93 -7.60 6.11 -21.30
CA ILE A 93 -6.35 6.47 -20.63
C ILE A 93 -5.29 6.66 -21.70
N PRO A 94 -4.83 7.89 -21.95
CA PRO A 94 -3.74 8.14 -22.88
C PRO A 94 -2.43 7.57 -22.34
N VAL A 95 -1.65 6.93 -23.23
CA VAL A 95 -0.32 6.40 -22.92
C VAL A 95 0.73 7.32 -23.52
N GLY A 96 1.71 7.72 -22.70
CA GLY A 96 2.80 8.58 -23.11
C GLY A 96 3.83 7.86 -23.98
N ARG A 97 4.78 8.62 -24.50
CA ARG A 97 5.89 8.07 -25.29
C ARG A 97 6.99 7.52 -24.37
N PRO A 98 7.54 6.33 -24.66
CA PRO A 98 8.66 5.79 -23.92
C PRO A 98 9.89 6.72 -24.00
N ALA A 99 10.45 7.09 -22.85
CA ALA A 99 11.65 7.95 -22.79
C ALA A 99 12.95 7.14 -22.68
N ALA A 100 12.87 5.84 -22.35
CA ALA A 100 14.04 5.00 -22.13
C ALA A 100 13.97 3.69 -22.94
N ALA A 101 15.12 3.06 -23.15
CA ALA A 101 15.21 1.71 -23.72
C ALA A 101 14.54 0.67 -22.78
N PHE A 102 14.31 -0.53 -23.27
CA PHE A 102 13.92 -1.64 -22.45
C PHE A 102 14.99 -1.96 -21.39
N PRO A 103 14.58 -2.41 -20.18
CA PRO A 103 15.54 -2.93 -19.22
C PRO A 103 16.25 -4.17 -19.77
N GLY A 104 17.47 -4.44 -19.27
CA GLY A 104 18.24 -5.62 -19.66
C GLY A 104 17.66 -6.96 -19.20
N VAL A 105 16.58 -6.95 -18.41
CA VAL A 105 15.88 -8.14 -17.92
C VAL A 105 14.40 -8.04 -18.27
N ALA A 106 13.84 -9.16 -18.78
CA ALA A 106 12.43 -9.23 -19.17
C ALA A 106 11.50 -9.60 -18.01
N GLN A 107 12.06 -10.12 -16.90
CA GLN A 107 11.31 -10.56 -15.72
C GLN A 107 12.08 -10.22 -14.44
N ALA A 108 11.39 -9.72 -13.43
CA ALA A 108 11.94 -9.47 -12.10
C ALA A 108 11.64 -10.66 -11.17
N PRO A 109 12.63 -11.22 -10.44
CA PRO A 109 12.42 -12.26 -9.45
C PRO A 109 11.82 -11.63 -8.18
N VAL A 110 10.51 -11.74 -8.00
CA VAL A 110 9.80 -11.24 -6.82
C VAL A 110 9.18 -12.41 -6.07
N GLY A 111 9.39 -12.45 -4.75
CA GLY A 111 8.82 -13.49 -3.88
C GLY A 111 7.29 -13.39 -3.76
N PRO A 112 6.61 -14.49 -3.42
CA PRO A 112 5.16 -14.51 -3.29
C PRO A 112 4.69 -13.68 -2.08
N ILE A 113 3.51 -13.10 -2.19
CA ILE A 113 2.84 -12.41 -1.08
C ILE A 113 2.25 -13.45 -0.14
N ALA A 114 2.46 -13.27 1.17
CA ALA A 114 2.00 -14.20 2.20
C ALA A 114 0.45 -14.34 2.21
N ALA A 115 -0.04 -15.58 2.25
CA ALA A 115 -1.47 -15.89 2.30
C ALA A 115 -2.05 -15.90 3.73
N GLY A 116 -1.24 -16.23 4.73
CA GLY A 116 -1.65 -16.40 6.13
C GLY A 116 -1.38 -15.18 7.00
N ARG A 117 -1.02 -15.46 8.26
CA ARG A 117 -0.59 -14.42 9.20
C ARG A 117 0.64 -13.70 8.66
N VAL A 118 0.62 -12.37 8.79
CA VAL A 118 1.76 -11.52 8.44
C VAL A 118 2.41 -10.99 9.72
N ASP A 119 3.72 -11.14 9.81
CA ASP A 119 4.52 -10.61 10.89
C ASP A 119 5.17 -9.29 10.43
N LEU A 120 5.02 -8.23 11.24
CA LEU A 120 5.55 -6.89 11.00
C LEU A 120 6.47 -6.48 12.15
N THR A 121 7.60 -5.93 11.80
CA THR A 121 8.58 -5.42 12.75
C THR A 121 8.30 -3.94 13.02
N VAL A 122 8.30 -3.53 14.29
CA VAL A 122 7.95 -2.18 14.73
C VAL A 122 9.06 -1.62 15.61
N ALA A 123 9.59 -0.46 15.27
CA ALA A 123 10.46 0.32 16.14
C ALA A 123 9.61 1.04 17.19
N PRO A 124 10.06 1.23 18.44
CA PRO A 124 9.38 2.04 19.45
C PRO A 124 9.09 3.45 18.94
N GLY A 125 7.89 3.95 19.20
CA GLY A 125 7.45 5.27 18.77
C GLY A 125 7.72 6.36 19.81
N PRO A 126 7.58 7.63 19.40
CA PRO A 126 7.86 8.77 20.28
C PRO A 126 6.82 8.94 21.41
N ARG A 127 5.70 8.20 21.35
CA ARG A 127 4.59 8.29 22.32
C ARG A 127 4.26 6.96 22.99
N GLU A 128 5.23 6.05 23.09
CA GLU A 128 5.09 4.77 23.80
C GLU A 128 4.65 5.00 25.27
N ASP A 129 5.13 6.06 25.90
CA ASP A 129 4.81 6.46 27.27
C ASP A 129 3.35 6.87 27.50
N TRP A 130 2.60 7.13 26.43
CA TRP A 130 1.16 7.46 26.50
C TRP A 130 0.27 6.25 26.79
N PHE A 131 0.84 5.05 26.80
CA PHE A 131 0.10 3.81 27.02
C PHE A 131 0.41 3.24 28.42
N THR A 132 -0.60 2.65 29.05
CA THR A 132 -0.40 1.99 30.36
C THR A 132 0.44 0.74 30.21
N ASP A 133 0.33 0.06 29.07
CA ASP A 133 1.02 -1.17 28.72
C ASP A 133 1.34 -1.21 27.22
N PRO A 134 2.44 -0.62 26.78
CA PRO A 134 2.82 -0.63 25.37
C PRO A 134 3.16 -2.03 24.84
N GLU A 135 3.54 -2.98 25.72
CA GLU A 135 3.80 -4.35 25.33
C GLU A 135 2.52 -5.08 24.86
N ALA A 136 1.34 -4.58 25.20
CA ALA A 136 0.09 -5.10 24.68
C ALA A 136 0.01 -5.05 23.16
N LEU A 137 0.69 -4.10 22.51
CA LEU A 137 0.77 -4.01 21.05
C LEU A 137 1.31 -5.32 20.41
N ILE A 138 2.37 -5.86 20.97
CA ILE A 138 3.03 -7.07 20.42
C ILE A 138 2.50 -8.38 21.00
N ARG A 139 1.91 -8.34 22.20
CA ARG A 139 1.29 -9.53 22.81
C ARG A 139 -0.05 -9.88 22.20
N SER A 140 -0.75 -8.87 21.67
CA SER A 140 -2.09 -9.04 21.10
C SER A 140 -2.07 -9.65 19.72
N ALA A 141 -3.12 -10.40 19.40
CA ALA A 141 -3.43 -10.81 18.03
C ALA A 141 -4.29 -9.72 17.38
N TRP A 142 -3.89 -9.31 16.18
CA TRP A 142 -4.58 -8.28 15.41
C TRP A 142 -5.16 -8.87 14.13
N VAL A 143 -6.28 -8.30 13.69
CA VAL A 143 -6.91 -8.63 12.41
C VAL A 143 -7.13 -7.33 11.63
N ILE A 144 -6.96 -7.38 10.32
CA ILE A 144 -7.17 -6.22 9.45
C ILE A 144 -8.66 -5.90 9.30
N SER A 145 -9.02 -4.64 9.55
CA SER A 145 -10.37 -4.13 9.39
C SER A 145 -10.75 -3.92 7.92
N GLU A 146 -12.02 -4.13 7.59
CA GLU A 146 -12.59 -3.76 6.29
C GLU A 146 -12.55 -2.24 6.00
N ARG A 147 -12.40 -1.41 7.04
CA ARG A 147 -12.30 0.05 6.92
C ARG A 147 -10.86 0.53 6.60
N SER A 148 -9.99 -0.38 6.19
CA SER A 148 -8.61 -0.04 5.80
C SER A 148 -8.58 0.52 4.39
N ASP A 149 -7.73 1.53 4.17
CA ASP A 149 -7.54 2.19 2.89
C ASP A 149 -6.04 2.52 2.63
N ARG A 150 -5.75 3.46 1.72
CA ARG A 150 -4.37 3.89 1.44
C ARG A 150 -3.85 4.90 2.47
N VAL A 151 -4.73 5.56 3.21
CA VAL A 151 -4.37 6.49 4.30
C VAL A 151 -3.89 5.72 5.53
N GLY A 152 -4.58 4.60 5.87
CA GLY A 152 -4.19 3.78 6.99
C GLY A 152 -4.87 2.41 7.05
N VAL A 153 -4.08 1.43 7.47
CA VAL A 153 -4.54 0.07 7.72
C VAL A 153 -4.95 -0.05 9.18
N ARG A 154 -6.23 -0.28 9.43
CA ARG A 154 -6.82 -0.34 10.76
C ARG A 154 -6.75 -1.76 11.30
N LEU A 155 -6.24 -1.89 12.53
CA LEU A 155 -6.18 -3.15 13.24
C LEU A 155 -7.38 -3.28 14.18
N VAL A 156 -7.91 -4.48 14.30
CA VAL A 156 -8.98 -4.86 15.23
C VAL A 156 -8.44 -5.91 16.19
N GLY A 157 -8.59 -5.66 17.50
CA GLY A 157 -8.11 -6.53 18.55
C GLY A 157 -8.40 -5.95 19.94
N PRO A 158 -7.73 -6.42 21.00
CA PRO A 158 -7.84 -5.83 22.33
C PRO A 158 -7.46 -4.35 22.33
N ALA A 159 -8.29 -3.49 22.92
CA ALA A 159 -8.04 -2.06 22.96
C ALA A 159 -6.80 -1.73 23.78
N LEU A 160 -5.87 -0.97 23.20
CA LEU A 160 -4.72 -0.40 23.93
C LEU A 160 -5.20 0.72 24.82
N GLN A 161 -4.81 0.70 26.09
CA GLN A 161 -5.27 1.65 27.08
C GLN A 161 -4.35 2.86 27.14
N HIS A 162 -4.92 4.05 26.89
CA HIS A 162 -4.21 5.32 27.09
C HIS A 162 -4.00 5.59 28.58
N ARG A 163 -2.83 6.05 28.95
CA ARG A 163 -2.50 6.44 30.34
C ARG A 163 -3.26 7.71 30.76
N TRP A 164 -3.53 8.58 29.79
CA TRP A 164 -4.26 9.83 29.97
C TRP A 164 -5.40 9.95 28.97
N PRO A 165 -6.54 9.26 29.19
CA PRO A 165 -7.61 9.17 28.20
C PRO A 165 -8.24 10.52 27.87
N ASP A 166 -8.24 11.47 28.80
CA ASP A 166 -8.83 12.80 28.61
C ASP A 166 -7.84 13.84 28.03
N ARG A 167 -6.57 13.45 27.88
CA ARG A 167 -5.53 14.34 27.34
C ARG A 167 -5.49 14.26 25.82
N GLN A 168 -5.61 15.42 25.16
CA GLN A 168 -5.40 15.53 23.74
C GLN A 168 -3.92 15.81 23.44
N LEU A 169 -3.39 15.11 22.42
CA LEU A 169 -2.07 15.38 21.86
C LEU A 169 -2.19 16.52 20.86
N ALA A 170 -1.29 17.51 20.92
CA ALA A 170 -1.13 18.47 19.83
C ALA A 170 -0.71 17.74 18.55
N SER A 171 -1.14 18.25 17.38
CA SER A 171 -0.74 17.65 16.11
C SER A 171 0.78 17.63 15.95
N GLU A 172 1.32 16.46 15.61
CA GLU A 172 2.74 16.22 15.39
C GLU A 172 2.96 15.68 13.97
N GLY A 173 4.18 15.83 13.44
CA GLY A 173 4.56 15.21 12.17
C GLY A 173 4.46 13.70 12.28
N VAL A 174 3.88 13.07 11.24
CA VAL A 174 3.77 11.61 11.15
C VAL A 174 4.41 11.10 9.87
N THR A 175 4.73 9.81 9.83
CA THR A 175 5.39 9.16 8.69
C THR A 175 4.65 7.89 8.28
N ARG A 176 4.89 7.43 7.06
CA ARG A 176 4.44 6.09 6.62
C ARG A 176 4.93 5.02 7.60
N GLY A 177 4.07 4.08 7.93
CA GLY A 177 4.37 3.02 8.90
C GLY A 177 4.13 3.41 10.36
N ALA A 178 3.87 4.68 10.69
CA ALA A 178 3.53 5.06 12.06
C ALA A 178 2.26 4.34 12.53
N VAL A 179 2.32 3.76 13.72
CA VAL A 179 1.21 3.08 14.38
C VAL A 179 0.55 4.06 15.33
N GLN A 180 -0.47 4.75 14.87
CA GLN A 180 -1.28 5.66 15.67
C GLN A 180 -2.37 4.90 16.42
N VAL A 181 -2.66 5.35 17.65
CA VAL A 181 -3.74 4.76 18.45
C VAL A 181 -4.73 5.85 18.85
N PRO A 182 -5.89 5.92 18.17
CA PRO A 182 -6.98 6.81 18.56
C PRO A 182 -7.56 6.46 19.93
N PRO A 183 -8.44 7.31 20.51
CA PRO A 183 -9.02 7.10 21.86
C PRO A 183 -9.74 5.77 22.05
N ASN A 184 -10.23 5.14 20.97
CA ASN A 184 -10.86 3.81 21.03
C ASN A 184 -9.86 2.66 21.24
N GLY A 185 -8.56 2.94 21.30
CA GLY A 185 -7.51 1.95 21.53
C GLY A 185 -7.21 1.01 20.36
N GLN A 186 -7.81 1.23 19.15
CA GLN A 186 -7.57 0.39 17.98
C GLN A 186 -6.43 0.99 17.11
N PRO A 187 -5.30 0.28 16.93
CA PRO A 187 -4.17 0.83 16.19
C PRO A 187 -4.49 1.02 14.70
N VAL A 188 -3.87 2.06 14.12
CA VAL A 188 -3.90 2.35 12.69
C VAL A 188 -2.46 2.49 12.19
N ILE A 189 -2.05 1.65 11.24
CA ILE A 189 -0.74 1.75 10.58
C ILE A 189 -0.89 2.71 9.41
N LEU A 190 -0.20 3.84 9.44
CA LEU A 190 -0.28 4.86 8.40
C LEU A 190 0.30 4.36 7.07
N GLY A 191 -0.45 4.52 6.00
CA GLY A 191 -0.12 4.12 4.64
C GLY A 191 0.60 5.22 3.84
N PRO A 192 0.75 5.03 2.51
CA PRO A 192 1.43 6.02 1.65
C PRO A 192 0.68 7.35 1.52
N ASP A 193 -0.65 7.35 1.66
CA ASP A 193 -1.49 8.56 1.56
C ASP A 193 -1.82 9.17 2.94
N HIS A 194 -1.00 8.90 3.96
CA HIS A 194 -1.20 9.45 5.30
C HIS A 194 -1.09 10.98 5.29
N PRO A 195 -1.76 11.69 6.21
CA PRO A 195 -1.59 13.13 6.35
C PRO A 195 -0.18 13.46 6.86
N THR A 196 0.30 14.68 6.60
CA THR A 196 1.62 15.15 7.07
C THR A 196 1.70 15.23 8.60
N THR A 197 0.58 15.52 9.24
CA THR A 197 0.47 15.65 10.70
C THR A 197 -0.73 14.87 11.23
N GLY A 198 -0.66 14.46 12.52
CA GLY A 198 -1.75 13.79 13.21
C GLY A 198 -1.73 14.09 14.70
N GLY A 199 -2.89 13.97 15.35
CA GLY A 199 -3.08 14.28 16.77
C GLY A 199 -3.29 13.04 17.65
N TYR A 200 -2.99 11.84 17.16
CA TYR A 200 -3.05 10.62 17.96
C TYR A 200 -1.64 10.12 18.31
N PRO A 201 -1.44 9.58 19.53
CA PRO A 201 -0.13 9.10 19.93
C PRO A 201 0.37 7.96 19.04
N VAL A 202 1.62 8.08 18.60
CA VAL A 202 2.34 7.07 17.82
C VAL A 202 3.08 6.14 18.78
N ILE A 203 2.57 4.92 18.95
CA ILE A 203 3.15 3.91 19.86
C ILE A 203 4.40 3.24 19.25
N GLY A 204 4.47 3.15 17.94
CA GLY A 204 5.57 2.53 17.22
C GLY A 204 5.57 2.91 15.76
N VAL A 205 6.59 2.48 15.01
CA VAL A 205 6.70 2.69 13.57
C VAL A 205 7.12 1.37 12.91
N VAL A 206 6.32 0.88 11.98
CA VAL A 206 6.67 -0.28 11.15
C VAL A 206 7.93 0.05 10.37
N ILE A 207 8.94 -0.83 10.41
CA ILE A 207 10.21 -0.60 9.70
C ILE A 207 9.97 -0.58 8.19
N ASP A 208 10.81 0.15 7.45
CA ASP A 208 10.63 0.37 6.01
C ASP A 208 10.54 -0.92 5.21
N ALA A 209 11.36 -1.93 5.55
CA ALA A 209 11.34 -3.25 4.91
C ALA A 209 9.99 -3.99 5.01
N ASP A 210 9.14 -3.63 5.99
CA ASP A 210 7.84 -4.26 6.21
C ASP A 210 6.67 -3.38 5.75
N THR A 211 6.89 -2.10 5.42
CA THR A 211 5.79 -1.18 5.02
C THR A 211 5.10 -1.63 3.74
N ASP A 212 5.80 -2.26 2.81
CA ASP A 212 5.19 -2.76 1.58
C ASP A 212 4.28 -3.96 1.83
N LYS A 213 4.57 -4.79 2.86
CA LYS A 213 3.68 -5.86 3.31
C LYS A 213 2.34 -5.28 3.79
N VAL A 214 2.38 -4.14 4.51
CA VAL A 214 1.16 -3.45 4.98
C VAL A 214 0.24 -3.08 3.81
N GLY A 215 0.82 -2.65 2.68
CA GLY A 215 0.08 -2.35 1.45
C GLY A 215 -0.66 -3.53 0.83
N GLN A 216 -0.31 -4.76 1.19
CA GLN A 216 -0.88 -5.98 0.65
C GLN A 216 -1.80 -6.74 1.62
N LEU A 217 -2.00 -6.21 2.83
CA LEU A 217 -2.86 -6.82 3.84
C LEU A 217 -4.34 -6.76 3.43
N ARG A 218 -5.04 -7.87 3.62
CA ARG A 218 -6.48 -8.01 3.33
C ARG A 218 -7.34 -7.84 4.58
N PRO A 219 -8.57 -7.34 4.44
CA PRO A 219 -9.58 -7.46 5.49
C PRO A 219 -9.69 -8.90 6.01
N GLY A 220 -9.74 -9.05 7.33
CA GLY A 220 -9.78 -10.35 7.99
C GLY A 220 -8.43 -11.06 8.14
N GLN A 221 -7.35 -10.56 7.51
CA GLN A 221 -6.03 -11.18 7.61
C GLN A 221 -5.42 -10.98 9.01
N PRO A 222 -4.89 -12.05 9.65
CA PRO A 222 -4.21 -11.92 10.94
C PRO A 222 -2.84 -11.26 10.78
N VAL A 223 -2.51 -10.37 11.72
CA VAL A 223 -1.22 -9.70 11.80
C VAL A 223 -0.64 -9.84 13.20
N ARG A 224 0.67 -10.02 13.28
CA ARG A 224 1.43 -9.95 14.52
C ARG A 224 2.51 -8.89 14.42
N LEU A 225 2.65 -8.10 15.46
CA LEU A 225 3.66 -7.07 15.56
C LEU A 225 4.80 -7.55 16.48
N HIS A 226 6.03 -7.17 16.16
CA HIS A 226 7.23 -7.52 16.92
C HIS A 226 8.08 -6.28 17.15
N TRP A 227 8.53 -6.04 18.39
CA TRP A 227 9.44 -4.94 18.64
C TRP A 227 10.81 -5.16 18.00
N ASN A 228 11.31 -4.14 17.34
CA ASN A 228 12.73 -3.97 17.05
C ASN A 228 13.33 -2.98 18.06
N ARG A 229 13.77 -3.48 19.20
CA ARG A 229 14.45 -2.68 20.25
C ARG A 229 15.97 -2.75 20.15
N SER A 230 16.50 -3.54 19.19
CA SER A 230 17.93 -3.61 18.93
C SER A 230 18.40 -2.30 18.31
N GLY A 231 19.17 -1.50 19.04
CA GLY A 231 19.59 -0.16 18.64
C GLY A 231 20.59 -0.13 17.48
N ASN A 232 20.12 -0.38 16.27
CA ASN A 232 20.80 -0.02 15.02
C ASN A 232 19.73 0.30 13.95
N ALA A 233 18.91 1.30 14.23
CA ALA A 233 18.17 1.97 13.20
C ALA A 233 19.10 3.01 12.56
N THR A 234 19.90 2.61 11.60
CA THR A 234 20.39 3.55 10.59
C THR A 234 19.18 3.99 9.78
N ALA A 235 18.55 5.05 10.23
CA ALA A 235 17.63 5.81 9.40
C ALA A 235 18.47 6.45 8.29
N THR A 236 18.60 5.78 7.16
CA THR A 236 18.98 6.44 5.91
C THR A 236 17.78 7.27 5.51
N ALA A 237 17.84 8.56 5.83
CA ALA A 237 16.93 9.53 5.22
C ALA A 237 17.09 9.40 3.69
N PRO A 238 16.00 9.27 2.92
CA PRO A 238 16.10 9.38 1.48
C PRO A 238 16.62 10.80 1.18
N GLY A 239 17.77 10.87 0.49
CA GLY A 239 18.29 12.13 -0.05
C GLY A 239 17.25 12.72 -0.99
N TRP A 240 16.96 13.99 -0.79
CA TRP A 240 16.14 14.86 -1.66
C TRP A 240 16.91 15.22 -2.92
#